data_dc5f2587db7a8f1570aa6e33df4ea563
#
_entry.id   dc5f2587db7a8f1570aa6e33df4ea563
#
_cell.length_a   1.000
_cell.length_b   1.000
_cell.length_c   1.000
_cell.angle_alpha   90.00
_cell.angle_beta   90.00
_cell.angle_gamma   90.00
#
_symmetry.space_group_name_H-M   'P 1'
#
loop_
_entity.id
_entity.type
_entity.pdbx_description
1 polymer ?
#
loop_
_entity_poly.entity_id
_entity_poly.type
_entity_poly.pdbx_seq_one_letter_code
_entity_poly.pdbx_strand_id
1 'polypeptide(L)'
;QVTVIKSKLEDYLETAPNEYFEGANEKETDNAENQVQSDTERTAESTGEAAQNTAPTSEASTQPEKKVLRTAIVYSPVTGIAADLSTAPDEGFAEGMMGEGAVVTPKDPVICAPEDGEVEFIFDTKHAIGFQTDTDLPMLLHIGIDTVKLEGKGFEIMVEQGQHVKKGEPLMKIDIPYLTENAPSLCSPILCTEIEDNQRVRLLANGEIKAGEPLFAVETVEE
;
A
#
# COMPACT_ATOMS: atom_id res chain seq x y z
N GLN A 1 17.87 15.03 3.37
CA GLN A 1 17.00 13.86 3.65
C GLN A 1 16.27 13.42 2.38
N VAL A 2 15.62 14.30 1.64
CA VAL A 2 14.93 14.01 0.35
C VAL A 2 15.80 13.24 -0.64
N THR A 3 17.08 13.58 -0.75
CA THR A 3 18.03 12.93 -1.64
C THR A 3 18.23 11.44 -1.29
N VAL A 4 18.13 11.07 -0.01
CA VAL A 4 18.37 9.70 0.47
C VAL A 4 17.18 8.79 0.11
N ILE A 5 15.95 9.26 0.26
CA ILE A 5 14.74 8.48 -0.04
C ILE A 5 14.63 8.22 -1.54
N LYS A 6 14.84 9.27 -2.35
CA LYS A 6 14.84 9.14 -3.81
C LYS A 6 15.93 8.19 -4.29
N SER A 7 17.15 8.30 -3.74
CA SER A 7 18.27 7.44 -4.10
C SER A 7 18.05 5.99 -3.67
N LYS A 8 17.48 5.72 -2.49
CA LYS A 8 17.17 4.36 -2.04
C LYS A 8 16.17 3.65 -2.98
N LEU A 9 15.12 4.36 -3.40
CA LEU A 9 14.14 3.78 -4.30
C LEU A 9 14.69 3.62 -5.73
N GLU A 10 15.48 4.59 -6.21
CA GLU A 10 16.17 4.48 -7.51
C GLU A 10 17.17 3.33 -7.48
N ASP A 11 17.98 3.19 -6.42
CA ASP A 11 18.94 2.09 -6.24
C ASP A 11 18.22 0.74 -6.17
N TYR A 12 17.07 0.67 -5.49
CA TYR A 12 16.26 -0.55 -5.42
C TYR A 12 15.72 -0.95 -6.80
N LEU A 13 15.19 0.01 -7.56
CA LEU A 13 14.67 -0.22 -8.91
C LEU A 13 15.77 -0.64 -9.91
N GLU A 14 17.04 -0.19 -9.70
CA GLU A 14 18.18 -0.60 -10.51
C GLU A 14 18.76 -1.97 -10.12
N THR A 15 18.61 -2.38 -8.84
CA THR A 15 19.23 -3.59 -8.30
C THR A 15 18.26 -4.75 -8.14
N ALA A 16 16.96 -4.52 -8.30
CA ALA A 16 15.95 -5.58 -8.25
C ALA A 16 16.29 -6.71 -9.25
N PRO A 17 16.27 -7.99 -8.83
CA PRO A 17 16.67 -9.10 -9.69
C PRO A 17 15.86 -9.12 -10.99
N ASN A 18 16.55 -9.31 -12.12
CA ASN A 18 15.98 -9.34 -13.46
C ASN A 18 14.96 -10.48 -13.68
N GLU A 19 14.79 -11.37 -12.71
CA GLU A 19 13.85 -12.50 -12.76
C GLU A 19 12.38 -12.06 -12.80
N TYR A 20 12.10 -10.83 -12.35
CA TYR A 20 10.77 -10.23 -12.49
C TYR A 20 10.48 -9.67 -13.91
N PHE A 21 11.48 -9.59 -14.79
CA PHE A 21 11.35 -9.00 -16.11
C PHE A 21 10.98 -9.99 -17.23
N GLU A 22 11.07 -11.30 -17.00
CA GLU A 22 10.86 -12.32 -18.06
C GLU A 22 9.44 -12.88 -18.17
N GLY A 23 8.53 -12.56 -17.25
CA GLY A 23 7.16 -13.12 -17.21
C GLY A 23 6.12 -12.42 -18.10
N ALA A 24 6.43 -11.29 -18.73
CA ALA A 24 5.42 -10.45 -19.39
C ALA A 24 5.34 -10.60 -20.92
N ASN A 25 6.09 -11.50 -21.55
CA ASN A 25 6.22 -11.53 -23.02
C ASN A 25 5.85 -12.84 -23.71
N GLU A 26 5.05 -13.73 -23.09
CA GLU A 26 4.52 -14.89 -23.79
C GLU A 26 3.02 -15.08 -23.56
N LYS A 27 2.20 -14.31 -24.25
CA LYS A 27 0.83 -14.70 -24.65
C LYS A 27 0.44 -13.97 -25.93
N GLU A 28 0.96 -14.42 -27.04
CA GLU A 28 0.27 -14.28 -28.32
C GLU A 28 -0.13 -15.67 -28.82
N THR A 29 -1.41 -15.73 -29.23
CA THR A 29 -2.05 -16.69 -30.14
C THR A 29 -2.18 -18.15 -29.69
N ASP A 30 -3.40 -18.59 -29.39
CA ASP A 30 -4.13 -19.40 -30.38
C ASP A 30 -5.64 -19.48 -30.09
N ASN A 31 -6.35 -19.30 -31.19
CA ASN A 31 -7.77 -19.34 -31.40
C ASN A 31 -8.23 -20.80 -31.54
N ALA A 32 -9.32 -21.21 -30.95
CA ALA A 32 -10.32 -22.08 -31.60
C ALA A 32 -11.48 -22.48 -30.68
N GLU A 33 -12.63 -22.03 -31.09
CA GLU A 33 -13.98 -22.63 -31.02
C GLU A 33 -14.14 -23.98 -30.32
N ASN A 34 -15.09 -24.13 -29.38
CA ASN A 34 -16.30 -24.94 -29.62
C ASN A 34 -17.30 -24.97 -28.45
N GLN A 35 -18.52 -24.55 -28.76
CA GLN A 35 -19.87 -25.05 -28.44
C GLN A 35 -20.21 -25.67 -27.07
N VAL A 36 -21.13 -25.00 -26.37
CA VAL A 36 -22.55 -25.30 -26.09
C VAL A 36 -22.91 -26.71 -25.59
N GLN A 37 -23.47 -26.79 -24.40
CA GLN A 37 -24.77 -27.38 -23.97
C GLN A 37 -24.80 -27.43 -22.44
N SER A 38 -25.72 -26.68 -21.80
CA SER A 38 -27.08 -26.97 -21.28
C SER A 38 -27.19 -28.29 -20.52
N ASP A 39 -27.53 -28.28 -19.25
CA ASP A 39 -28.85 -28.50 -18.71
C ASP A 39 -28.88 -28.68 -17.17
N THR A 40 -29.81 -27.93 -16.60
CA THR A 40 -30.87 -28.24 -15.63
C THR A 40 -30.57 -28.82 -14.24
N GLU A 41 -30.97 -27.98 -13.26
CA GLU A 41 -31.81 -28.28 -12.08
C GLU A 41 -31.53 -29.48 -11.16
N ARG A 42 -31.37 -29.23 -9.86
CA ARG A 42 -32.38 -29.53 -8.84
C ARG A 42 -31.99 -29.14 -7.41
N THR A 43 -32.90 -28.36 -6.85
CA THR A 43 -33.30 -28.19 -5.45
C THR A 43 -33.05 -29.36 -4.48
N ALA A 44 -32.67 -29.05 -3.24
CA ALA A 44 -33.46 -29.23 -2.01
C ALA A 44 -32.62 -29.01 -0.74
N GLU A 45 -33.11 -28.11 0.10
CA GLU A 45 -33.29 -28.09 1.55
C GLU A 45 -32.56 -29.14 2.43
N SER A 46 -31.89 -28.73 3.51
CA SER A 46 -32.50 -28.59 4.83
C SER A 46 -31.46 -28.51 5.95
N THR A 47 -31.77 -27.66 6.94
CA THR A 47 -31.53 -27.71 8.39
C THR A 47 -30.08 -27.87 8.91
N GLY A 48 -29.47 -26.83 9.47
CA GLY A 48 -29.55 -26.50 10.89
C GLY A 48 -28.66 -27.35 11.79
N GLU A 49 -27.56 -26.76 12.30
CA GLU A 49 -27.21 -26.88 13.72
C GLU A 49 -26.00 -26.01 14.07
N ALA A 50 -26.13 -25.35 15.20
CA ALA A 50 -25.12 -24.46 15.77
C ALA A 50 -23.92 -25.26 16.29
N ALA A 51 -22.70 -24.80 15.99
CA ALA A 51 -21.52 -25.23 16.72
C ALA A 51 -20.56 -24.03 16.93
N GLN A 52 -20.63 -23.55 18.13
CA GLN A 52 -19.60 -23.01 19.03
C GLN A 52 -18.28 -22.48 18.43
N ASN A 53 -18.18 -21.21 18.59
CA ASN A 53 -17.02 -20.36 18.69
C ASN A 53 -15.86 -21.00 19.48
N THR A 54 -14.75 -21.33 18.81
CA THR A 54 -13.45 -21.49 19.43
C THR A 54 -12.47 -20.57 18.74
N ALA A 55 -12.21 -19.42 19.38
CA ALA A 55 -11.10 -18.56 19.04
C ALA A 55 -9.77 -19.31 19.15
N PRO A 56 -8.85 -19.22 18.19
CA PRO A 56 -7.47 -19.59 18.44
C PRO A 56 -6.82 -18.53 19.31
N THR A 57 -6.46 -18.91 20.51
CA THR A 57 -5.58 -18.18 21.42
C THR A 57 -4.23 -18.02 20.72
N SER A 58 -3.91 -16.83 20.23
CA SER A 58 -2.55 -16.49 19.85
C SER A 58 -1.74 -16.37 21.15
N GLU A 59 -0.73 -17.21 21.32
CA GLU A 59 0.24 -17.09 22.38
C GLU A 59 0.96 -15.75 22.24
N ALA A 60 0.59 -14.80 23.08
CA ALA A 60 1.28 -13.54 23.25
C ALA A 60 2.67 -13.83 23.81
N SER A 61 3.72 -13.59 23.00
CA SER A 61 5.09 -13.51 23.51
C SER A 61 5.16 -12.34 24.47
N THR A 62 5.28 -12.61 25.75
CA THR A 62 5.42 -11.65 26.83
C THR A 62 6.84 -11.06 26.82
N GLN A 63 7.12 -10.12 25.92
CA GLN A 63 8.18 -9.14 26.16
C GLN A 63 7.59 -8.02 27.03
N PRO A 64 8.34 -7.44 27.98
CA PRO A 64 7.85 -6.30 28.76
C PRO A 64 7.51 -5.17 27.77
N GLU A 65 6.24 -4.76 27.75
CA GLU A 65 5.81 -3.66 26.89
C GLU A 65 6.55 -2.39 27.32
N LYS A 66 7.44 -1.89 26.45
CA LYS A 66 8.07 -0.59 26.65
C LYS A 66 6.97 0.48 26.69
N LYS A 67 7.12 1.43 27.61
CA LYS A 67 6.16 2.52 27.77
C LYS A 67 6.13 3.40 26.52
N VAL A 68 4.95 3.59 25.93
CA VAL A 68 4.77 4.50 24.80
C VAL A 68 4.81 5.95 25.31
N LEU A 69 5.69 6.75 24.74
CA LEU A 69 5.91 8.16 25.07
C LEU A 69 5.15 9.10 24.15
N ARG A 70 5.08 8.77 22.86
CA ARG A 70 4.40 9.55 21.82
C ARG A 70 3.78 8.59 20.81
N THR A 71 2.64 8.99 20.25
CA THR A 71 1.98 8.27 19.15
C THR A 71 1.64 9.27 18.05
N ALA A 72 2.12 9.05 16.84
CA ALA A 72 1.65 9.73 15.64
C ALA A 72 0.78 8.76 14.84
N ILE A 73 -0.36 9.23 14.35
CA ILE A 73 -1.31 8.39 13.59
C ILE A 73 -1.21 8.80 12.12
N VAL A 74 -0.96 7.83 11.27
CA VAL A 74 -1.03 7.99 9.81
C VAL A 74 -2.38 7.47 9.34
N TYR A 75 -3.06 8.28 8.53
CA TYR A 75 -4.39 7.96 8.02
C TYR A 75 -4.33 7.41 6.60
N SER A 76 -5.33 6.60 6.24
CA SER A 76 -5.39 6.05 4.90
C SER A 76 -5.55 7.15 3.86
N PRO A 77 -4.67 7.19 2.84
CA PRO A 77 -4.77 8.16 1.76
C PRO A 77 -5.91 7.86 0.78
N VAL A 78 -6.50 6.66 0.86
CA VAL A 78 -7.51 6.21 -0.09
C VAL A 78 -8.47 5.21 0.53
N THR A 79 -9.70 5.18 0.05
CA THR A 79 -10.65 4.10 0.35
C THR A 79 -10.22 2.81 -0.35
N GLY A 80 -10.12 1.70 0.40
CA GLY A 80 -9.63 0.44 -0.17
C GLY A 80 -9.60 -0.71 0.82
N ILE A 81 -8.65 -1.61 0.62
CA ILE A 81 -8.35 -2.73 1.52
C ILE A 81 -6.96 -2.51 2.11
N ALA A 82 -6.92 -2.30 3.42
CA ALA A 82 -5.68 -2.21 4.17
C ALA A 82 -5.18 -3.61 4.59
N ALA A 83 -3.86 -3.78 4.62
CA ALA A 83 -3.23 -4.97 5.14
C ALA A 83 -1.83 -4.65 5.70
N ASP A 84 -1.24 -5.63 6.36
CA ASP A 84 0.14 -5.55 6.86
C ASP A 84 1.13 -5.44 5.70
N LEU A 85 2.21 -4.66 5.90
CA LEU A 85 3.24 -4.42 4.89
C LEU A 85 3.88 -5.72 4.38
N SER A 86 4.06 -6.71 5.26
CA SER A 86 4.60 -8.04 4.92
C SER A 86 3.77 -8.81 3.89
N THR A 87 2.55 -8.37 3.60
CA THR A 87 1.70 -8.95 2.56
C THR A 87 1.91 -8.33 1.17
N ALA A 88 2.79 -7.34 1.05
CA ALA A 88 3.13 -6.76 -0.24
C ALA A 88 3.69 -7.84 -1.19
N PRO A 89 3.23 -7.90 -2.45
CA PRO A 89 3.74 -8.87 -3.42
C PRO A 89 5.08 -8.45 -4.04
N ASP A 90 5.93 -7.82 -3.23
CA ASP A 90 7.27 -7.36 -3.58
C ASP A 90 8.13 -7.46 -2.31
N GLU A 91 9.26 -8.18 -2.39
CA GLU A 91 10.11 -8.48 -1.23
C GLU A 91 10.71 -7.23 -0.60
N GLY A 92 11.10 -6.23 -1.41
CA GLY A 92 11.70 -4.99 -0.88
C GLY A 92 10.73 -4.19 -0.01
N PHE A 93 9.44 -4.20 -0.34
CA PHE A 93 8.42 -3.62 0.52
C PHE A 93 8.06 -4.54 1.68
N ALA A 94 7.86 -5.84 1.41
CA ALA A 94 7.45 -6.81 2.44
C ALA A 94 8.46 -6.96 3.59
N GLU A 95 9.76 -6.84 3.28
CA GLU A 95 10.86 -6.90 4.26
C GLU A 95 11.18 -5.54 4.90
N GLY A 96 10.46 -4.47 4.54
CA GLY A 96 10.66 -3.13 5.12
C GLY A 96 11.94 -2.43 4.69
N MET A 97 12.60 -2.86 3.60
CA MET A 97 13.83 -2.22 3.12
C MET A 97 13.65 -0.76 2.72
N MET A 98 12.43 -0.37 2.33
CA MET A 98 12.07 0.98 1.93
C MET A 98 11.45 1.81 3.06
N GLY A 99 11.27 1.24 4.24
CA GLY A 99 10.60 1.84 5.38
C GLY A 99 9.53 0.93 5.97
N GLU A 100 8.87 1.39 7.03
CA GLU A 100 7.82 0.66 7.73
C GLU A 100 6.45 1.32 7.52
N GLY A 101 5.38 0.54 7.52
CA GLY A 101 4.03 1.07 7.32
C GLY A 101 2.99 0.00 7.06
N ALA A 102 2.15 0.25 6.08
CA ALA A 102 1.08 -0.65 5.68
C ALA A 102 0.88 -0.62 4.16
N VAL A 103 0.12 -1.56 3.64
CA VAL A 103 -0.35 -1.52 2.25
C VAL A 103 -1.83 -1.20 2.20
N VAL A 104 -2.25 -0.50 1.15
CA VAL A 104 -3.66 -0.29 0.82
C VAL A 104 -3.88 -0.63 -0.65
N THR A 105 -4.84 -1.50 -0.94
CA THR A 105 -5.29 -1.73 -2.32
C THR A 105 -6.44 -0.77 -2.63
N PRO A 106 -6.25 0.24 -3.49
CA PRO A 106 -7.26 1.26 -3.78
C PRO A 106 -8.53 0.69 -4.38
N LYS A 107 -9.68 1.19 -3.91
CA LYS A 107 -11.00 1.03 -4.52
C LYS A 107 -11.55 2.33 -5.10
N ASP A 108 -11.03 3.47 -4.63
CA ASP A 108 -11.35 4.82 -5.13
C ASP A 108 -10.19 5.39 -5.95
N PRO A 109 -10.45 6.22 -6.97
CA PRO A 109 -9.43 6.72 -7.87
C PRO A 109 -8.63 7.92 -7.32
N VAL A 110 -9.00 8.49 -6.19
CA VAL A 110 -8.35 9.69 -5.63
C VAL A 110 -7.50 9.32 -4.44
N ILE A 111 -6.21 9.60 -4.55
CA ILE A 111 -5.25 9.47 -3.46
C ILE A 111 -5.10 10.84 -2.79
N CYS A 112 -5.30 10.88 -1.48
CA CYS A 112 -5.30 12.11 -0.68
C CYS A 112 -4.10 12.15 0.27
N ALA A 113 -3.80 13.33 0.80
CA ALA A 113 -2.79 13.51 1.84
C ALA A 113 -3.19 12.72 3.12
N PRO A 114 -2.30 11.86 3.65
CA PRO A 114 -2.57 11.07 4.85
C PRO A 114 -2.56 11.92 6.12
N GLU A 115 -1.88 13.05 6.10
CA GLU A 115 -1.71 14.04 7.18
C GLU A 115 -1.56 15.44 6.61
N ASP A 116 -1.53 16.46 7.49
CA ASP A 116 -1.05 17.80 7.12
C ASP A 116 0.45 17.71 6.84
N GLY A 117 0.93 18.38 5.78
CA GLY A 117 2.36 18.34 5.45
C GLY A 117 2.69 18.88 4.07
N GLU A 118 3.92 18.63 3.63
CA GLU A 118 4.47 19.15 2.37
C GLU A 118 4.78 18.00 1.40
N VAL A 119 4.48 18.22 0.12
CA VAL A 119 4.89 17.35 -0.98
C VAL A 119 6.37 17.56 -1.25
N GLU A 120 7.23 16.68 -0.76
CA GLU A 120 8.68 16.85 -0.88
C GLU A 120 9.20 16.61 -2.30
N PHE A 121 8.71 15.53 -2.93
CA PHE A 121 9.03 15.21 -4.31
C PHE A 121 7.94 14.38 -4.98
N ILE A 122 7.91 14.45 -6.30
CA ILE A 122 7.06 13.62 -7.15
C ILE A 122 7.97 12.92 -8.14
N PHE A 123 7.84 11.59 -8.27
CA PHE A 123 8.61 10.84 -9.28
C PHE A 123 8.17 11.24 -10.69
N ASP A 124 9.10 11.28 -11.63
CA ASP A 124 8.82 11.62 -13.04
C ASP A 124 7.75 10.70 -13.66
N THR A 125 7.75 9.44 -13.25
CA THR A 125 6.75 8.41 -13.61
C THR A 125 5.47 8.49 -12.80
N LYS A 126 5.31 9.47 -11.91
CA LYS A 126 4.10 9.82 -11.15
C LYS A 126 3.52 8.72 -10.26
N HIS A 127 4.17 7.56 -10.17
CA HIS A 127 3.69 6.41 -9.42
C HIS A 127 3.90 6.54 -7.91
N ALA A 128 4.77 7.46 -7.49
CA ALA A 128 5.09 7.67 -6.09
C ALA A 128 5.27 9.16 -5.75
N ILE A 129 4.90 9.51 -4.52
CA ILE A 129 5.05 10.83 -3.92
C ILE A 129 5.79 10.69 -2.60
N GLY A 130 6.88 11.45 -2.44
CA GLY A 130 7.51 11.69 -1.15
C GLY A 130 6.79 12.81 -0.42
N PHE A 131 6.51 12.61 0.86
CA PHE A 131 5.67 13.48 1.65
C PHE A 131 6.27 13.67 3.05
N GLN A 132 6.42 14.90 3.50
CA GLN A 132 6.86 15.23 4.85
C GLN A 132 5.67 15.70 5.67
N THR A 133 5.32 14.97 6.72
CA THR A 133 4.24 15.40 7.61
C THR A 133 4.66 16.55 8.52
N ASP A 134 3.69 17.37 8.97
CA ASP A 134 3.93 18.42 9.98
C ASP A 134 4.37 17.84 11.35
N THR A 135 4.29 16.53 11.53
CA THR A 135 4.73 15.80 12.72
C THR A 135 6.12 15.19 12.59
N ASP A 136 6.90 15.63 11.58
CA ASP A 136 8.26 15.19 11.27
C ASP A 136 8.39 13.71 10.85
N LEU A 137 7.36 13.14 10.23
CA LEU A 137 7.44 11.81 9.63
C LEU A 137 7.66 11.91 8.12
N PRO A 138 8.83 11.49 7.59
CA PRO A 138 9.05 11.36 6.16
C PRO A 138 8.33 10.12 5.64
N MET A 139 7.52 10.31 4.60
CA MET A 139 6.66 9.26 4.05
C MET A 139 6.88 9.04 2.57
N LEU A 140 6.59 7.83 2.12
CA LEU A 140 6.47 7.46 0.72
C LEU A 140 5.07 6.88 0.47
N LEU A 141 4.35 7.49 -0.46
CA LEU A 141 3.10 6.96 -1.00
C LEU A 141 3.42 6.35 -2.36
N HIS A 142 3.51 5.02 -2.42
CA HIS A 142 3.84 4.29 -3.65
C HIS A 142 2.59 3.57 -4.16
N ILE A 143 2.14 3.85 -5.37
CA ILE A 143 0.85 3.38 -5.88
C ILE A 143 1.05 2.22 -6.86
N GLY A 144 0.60 1.05 -6.43
CA GLY A 144 0.76 -0.22 -7.15
C GLY A 144 2.19 -0.75 -7.12
N ILE A 145 2.38 -1.97 -7.56
CA ILE A 145 3.69 -2.62 -7.68
C ILE A 145 4.14 -2.55 -9.15
N ASP A 146 5.41 -2.25 -9.37
CA ASP A 146 6.05 -2.14 -10.70
C ASP A 146 5.44 -1.07 -11.63
N THR A 147 4.66 -0.17 -11.09
CA THR A 147 3.96 0.89 -11.86
C THR A 147 4.91 1.97 -12.41
N VAL A 148 6.15 2.00 -11.97
CA VAL A 148 7.24 2.80 -12.57
C VAL A 148 7.38 2.49 -14.08
N LYS A 149 7.16 1.24 -14.49
CA LYS A 149 7.23 0.77 -15.89
C LYS A 149 6.16 1.37 -16.80
N LEU A 150 5.10 1.93 -16.23
CA LEU A 150 4.01 2.56 -16.99
C LEU A 150 4.33 3.99 -17.45
N GLU A 151 5.49 4.53 -17.07
CA GLU A 151 5.99 5.84 -17.52
C GLU A 151 4.98 6.99 -17.28
N GLY A 152 4.26 6.93 -16.17
CA GLY A 152 3.27 7.93 -15.76
C GLY A 152 1.87 7.74 -16.36
N LYS A 153 1.65 6.72 -17.19
CA LYS A 153 0.31 6.41 -17.69
C LYS A 153 -0.57 5.87 -16.58
N GLY A 154 -1.80 6.36 -16.51
CA GLY A 154 -2.74 6.00 -15.44
C GLY A 154 -2.61 6.86 -14.19
N PHE A 155 -1.75 7.88 -14.18
CA PHE A 155 -1.54 8.81 -13.07
C PHE A 155 -1.73 10.27 -13.49
N GLU A 156 -2.53 11.00 -12.74
CA GLU A 156 -2.74 12.44 -12.88
C GLU A 156 -2.38 13.11 -11.54
N ILE A 157 -1.28 13.88 -11.53
CA ILE A 157 -0.84 14.62 -10.34
C ILE A 157 -1.70 15.88 -10.20
N MET A 158 -2.14 16.17 -8.98
CA MET A 158 -3.02 17.28 -8.63
C MET A 158 -2.35 18.35 -7.75
N VAL A 159 -1.07 18.13 -7.42
CA VAL A 159 -0.26 19.01 -6.56
C VAL A 159 1.09 19.31 -7.19
N GLU A 160 1.82 20.26 -6.63
CA GLU A 160 3.18 20.61 -7.04
C GLU A 160 4.18 20.22 -5.94
N GLN A 161 5.42 19.93 -6.33
CA GLN A 161 6.51 19.74 -5.37
C GLN A 161 6.72 21.03 -4.55
N GLY A 162 6.89 20.91 -3.25
CA GLY A 162 6.98 22.01 -2.29
C GLY A 162 5.61 22.56 -1.86
N GLN A 163 4.50 22.00 -2.36
CA GLN A 163 3.17 22.41 -1.94
C GLN A 163 2.84 21.85 -0.55
N HIS A 164 2.44 22.73 0.37
CA HIS A 164 1.86 22.32 1.64
C HIS A 164 0.38 22.02 1.46
N VAL A 165 -0.08 20.89 1.95
CA VAL A 165 -1.45 20.39 1.84
C VAL A 165 -2.01 19.99 3.20
N LYS A 166 -3.34 19.96 3.31
CA LYS A 166 -4.05 19.47 4.48
C LYS A 166 -4.44 18.00 4.32
N LYS A 167 -4.53 17.29 5.43
CA LYS A 167 -5.06 15.92 5.47
C LYS A 167 -6.37 15.83 4.67
N GLY A 168 -6.43 14.83 3.77
CA GLY A 168 -7.56 14.58 2.91
C GLY A 168 -7.61 15.44 1.63
N GLU A 169 -6.69 16.39 1.41
CA GLU A 169 -6.57 17.07 0.13
C GLU A 169 -6.07 16.12 -0.96
N PRO A 170 -6.64 16.17 -2.19
CA PRO A 170 -6.23 15.29 -3.28
C PRO A 170 -4.78 15.55 -3.70
N LEU A 171 -3.96 14.50 -3.76
CA LEU A 171 -2.58 14.52 -4.25
C LEU A 171 -2.47 14.05 -5.69
N MET A 172 -3.18 12.97 -6.02
CA MET A 172 -3.21 12.42 -7.36
C MET A 172 -4.51 11.68 -7.63
N LYS A 173 -4.81 11.51 -8.92
CA LYS A 173 -5.87 10.64 -9.40
C LYS A 173 -5.27 9.48 -10.20
N ILE A 174 -5.82 8.29 -10.02
CA ILE A 174 -5.38 7.06 -10.68
C ILE A 174 -6.48 6.49 -11.57
N ASP A 175 -6.09 5.90 -12.68
CA ASP A 175 -6.98 5.13 -13.55
C ASP A 175 -6.95 3.66 -13.12
N ILE A 176 -7.84 3.29 -12.17
CA ILE A 176 -7.89 1.95 -11.60
C ILE A 176 -8.05 0.87 -12.68
N PRO A 177 -8.98 0.98 -13.65
CA PRO A 177 -9.08 0.02 -14.75
C PRO A 177 -7.76 -0.16 -15.51
N TYR A 178 -7.13 0.94 -15.91
CA TYR A 178 -5.87 0.90 -16.64
C TYR A 178 -4.74 0.25 -15.82
N LEU A 179 -4.60 0.67 -14.56
CA LEU A 179 -3.56 0.10 -13.67
C LEU A 179 -3.81 -1.38 -13.36
N THR A 180 -5.07 -1.80 -13.20
CA THR A 180 -5.41 -3.20 -12.98
C THR A 180 -5.04 -4.09 -14.17
N GLU A 181 -5.14 -3.56 -15.39
CA GLU A 181 -4.82 -4.30 -16.62
C GLU A 181 -3.29 -4.34 -16.89
N ASN A 182 -2.55 -3.29 -16.49
CA ASN A 182 -1.18 -3.07 -16.94
C ASN A 182 -0.11 -3.18 -15.82
N ALA A 183 -0.51 -3.26 -14.55
CA ALA A 183 0.40 -3.44 -13.41
C ALA A 183 0.24 -4.83 -12.79
N PRO A 184 1.31 -5.43 -12.24
CA PRO A 184 1.23 -6.72 -11.54
C PRO A 184 0.27 -6.70 -10.35
N SER A 185 0.17 -5.57 -9.64
CA SER A 185 -0.71 -5.40 -8.48
C SER A 185 -1.01 -3.93 -8.21
N LEU A 186 -2.23 -3.66 -7.73
CA LEU A 186 -2.62 -2.35 -7.18
C LEU A 186 -2.28 -2.21 -5.69
N CYS A 187 -1.69 -3.22 -5.07
CA CYS A 187 -1.18 -3.13 -3.70
C CYS A 187 -0.25 -1.92 -3.60
N SER A 188 -0.59 -0.96 -2.75
CA SER A 188 0.06 0.35 -2.68
C SER A 188 0.68 0.53 -1.29
N PRO A 189 2.02 0.45 -1.18
CA PRO A 189 2.73 0.72 0.06
C PRO A 189 2.61 2.18 0.50
N ILE A 190 2.24 2.39 1.77
CA ILE A 190 2.19 3.66 2.47
C ILE A 190 3.17 3.57 3.64
N LEU A 191 4.31 4.22 3.51
CA LEU A 191 5.47 3.97 4.36
C LEU A 191 5.94 5.23 5.08
N CYS A 192 6.45 5.06 6.30
CA CYS A 192 7.42 5.97 6.90
C CYS A 192 8.81 5.48 6.51
N THR A 193 9.57 6.30 5.79
CA THR A 193 10.85 5.90 5.19
C THR A 193 12.03 5.96 6.16
N GLU A 194 11.86 6.68 7.26
CA GLU A 194 12.81 6.76 8.35
C GLU A 194 12.08 6.54 9.68
N ILE A 195 12.45 5.49 10.38
CA ILE A 195 11.98 5.13 11.72
C ILE A 195 13.20 5.10 12.65
N GLU A 196 13.11 5.79 13.80
CA GLU A 196 14.18 5.81 14.80
C GLU A 196 14.19 4.49 15.60
N ASP A 197 15.34 4.13 16.19
CA ASP A 197 15.54 2.88 16.96
C ASP A 197 14.54 2.70 18.12
N ASN A 198 14.02 3.81 18.66
CA ASN A 198 13.02 3.84 19.72
C ASN A 198 11.59 4.01 19.19
N GLN A 199 11.38 3.89 17.88
CA GLN A 199 10.07 3.94 17.25
C GLN A 199 9.67 2.56 16.71
N ARG A 200 8.37 2.35 16.61
CA ARG A 200 7.78 1.17 15.98
C ARG A 200 6.49 1.53 15.27
N VAL A 201 6.23 0.84 14.18
CA VAL A 201 4.93 0.93 13.48
C VAL A 201 3.97 -0.11 14.05
N ARG A 202 2.74 0.32 14.31
CA ARG A 202 1.65 -0.56 14.72
C ARG A 202 0.46 -0.39 13.78
N LEU A 203 0.10 -1.45 13.07
CA LEU A 203 -1.06 -1.47 12.18
C LEU A 203 -2.35 -1.23 12.99
N LEU A 204 -3.22 -0.33 12.49
CA LEU A 204 -4.51 0.01 13.11
C LEU A 204 -5.69 -0.52 12.31
N ALA A 205 -5.52 -0.76 11.01
CA ALA A 205 -6.56 -1.24 10.13
C ALA A 205 -6.09 -2.45 9.32
N ASN A 206 -6.94 -3.48 9.25
CA ASN A 206 -6.75 -4.65 8.39
C ASN A 206 -8.12 -5.01 7.80
N GLY A 207 -8.24 -4.98 6.46
CA GLY A 207 -9.49 -5.13 5.73
C GLY A 207 -10.00 -3.81 5.14
N GLU A 208 -11.31 -3.65 5.03
CA GLU A 208 -11.90 -2.44 4.43
C GLU A 208 -11.58 -1.19 5.25
N ILE A 209 -11.13 -0.15 4.57
CA ILE A 209 -10.78 1.15 5.15
C ILE A 209 -11.25 2.28 4.22
N LYS A 210 -11.66 3.41 4.81
CA LYS A 210 -11.98 4.62 4.07
C LYS A 210 -10.82 5.62 4.12
N ALA A 211 -10.72 6.45 3.09
CA ALA A 211 -9.81 7.59 3.11
C ALA A 211 -10.03 8.42 4.39
N GLY A 212 -8.93 8.78 5.07
CA GLY A 212 -8.95 9.55 6.30
C GLY A 212 -9.24 8.75 7.58
N GLU A 213 -9.45 7.43 7.52
CA GLU A 213 -9.49 6.57 8.72
C GLU A 213 -8.06 6.17 9.14
N PRO A 214 -7.81 5.92 10.45
CA PRO A 214 -6.49 5.51 10.94
C PRO A 214 -5.99 4.24 10.28
N LEU A 215 -4.80 4.29 9.66
CA LEU A 215 -4.19 3.17 8.96
C LEU A 215 -3.15 2.48 9.84
N PHE A 216 -2.19 3.24 10.35
CA PHE A 216 -1.20 2.75 11.31
C PHE A 216 -0.74 3.87 12.25
N ALA A 217 -0.07 3.50 13.33
CA ALA A 217 0.54 4.42 14.28
C ALA A 217 2.05 4.24 14.31
N VAL A 218 2.80 5.34 14.40
CA VAL A 218 4.20 5.37 14.77
C VAL A 218 4.30 5.70 16.25
N GLU A 219 4.74 4.74 17.04
CA GLU A 219 4.84 4.83 18.49
C GLU A 219 6.31 5.02 18.90
N THR A 220 6.62 6.12 19.59
CA THR A 220 7.92 6.30 20.23
C THR A 220 7.87 5.66 21.61
N VAL A 221 8.78 4.76 21.92
CA VAL A 221 8.83 4.01 23.16
C VAL A 221 10.03 4.42 24.04
N GLU A 222 9.94 4.17 25.35
CA GLU A 222 11.05 4.39 26.26
C GLU A 222 12.22 3.44 25.92
N GLU A 223 13.47 3.96 25.93
CA GLU A 223 14.68 3.19 25.65
C GLU A 223 14.94 2.03 26.64
#